data_c2d3fe9437994cc97bb0022c1d71fa22
#
_entry.id   c2d3fe9437994cc97bb0022c1d71fa22
#
_cell.length_a   1.000
_cell.length_b   1.000
_cell.length_c   1.000
_cell.angle_alpha   90.00
_cell.angle_beta   90.00
_cell.angle_gamma   90.00
#
_symmetry.space_group_name_H-M   'P 1'
#
loop_
_entity.id
_entity.type
_entity.pdbx_description
1 polymer ?
#
loop_
_entity_poly.entity_id
_entity_poly.type
_entity_poly.pdbx_seq_one_letter_code
_entity_poly.pdbx_strand_id
1 'polypeptide(L)' 'MDAVWYHKTVELTEVEVKGRVLLHFGAVDYDTRVWINGTEVGRHKGGYTSFTFDITAYVQAGANDIAVYAEDDLRSGK' A
#
# COMPACT_ATOMS: atom_id res chain seq x y z
N MET A 1 -0.22 -21.08 2.26
CA MET A 1 -0.03 -19.64 2.22
C MET A 1 -0.89 -19.01 1.16
N ASP A 2 -1.67 -18.03 1.53
CA ASP A 2 -2.55 -17.35 0.60
C ASP A 2 -1.97 -15.99 0.25
N ALA A 3 -2.13 -15.63 -1.00
CA ALA A 3 -1.70 -14.32 -1.47
C ALA A 3 -2.88 -13.65 -2.15
N VAL A 4 -3.04 -12.36 -1.89
CA VAL A 4 -4.13 -11.58 -2.42
C VAL A 4 -3.58 -10.31 -3.04
N TRP A 5 -4.10 -9.97 -4.22
CA TRP A 5 -3.79 -8.70 -4.86
C TRP A 5 -4.99 -7.77 -4.76
N TYR A 6 -4.72 -6.54 -4.38
CA TYR A 6 -5.72 -5.48 -4.39
C TYR A 6 -5.27 -4.44 -5.41
N HIS A 7 -6.22 -3.88 -6.11
CA HIS A 7 -5.93 -2.84 -7.08
C HIS A 7 -6.99 -1.76 -6.95
N LYS A 8 -6.55 -0.52 -6.90
CA LYS A 8 -7.45 0.60 -6.72
C LYS A 8 -6.92 1.82 -7.46
N THR A 9 -7.83 2.61 -8.00
CA THR A 9 -7.47 3.89 -8.60
C THR A 9 -7.94 5.00 -7.68
N VAL A 10 -7.07 5.95 -7.40
CA VAL A 10 -7.36 7.07 -6.51
C VAL A 10 -7.10 8.37 -7.25
N GLU A 11 -8.06 9.28 -7.18
CA GLU A 11 -7.91 10.61 -7.78
C GLU A 11 -7.39 11.57 -6.75
N LEU A 12 -6.35 12.31 -7.10
CA LEU A 12 -5.79 13.33 -6.23
C LEU A 12 -5.81 14.67 -6.94
N THR A 13 -6.06 15.71 -6.16
CA THR A 13 -6.02 17.08 -6.69
C THR A 13 -4.59 17.60 -6.69
N GLU A 14 -4.37 18.70 -7.43
CA GLU A 14 -3.06 19.34 -7.44
C GLU A 14 -2.66 19.84 -6.06
N VAL A 15 -3.64 20.25 -5.27
CA VAL A 15 -3.36 20.71 -3.91
C VAL A 15 -2.92 19.53 -3.04
N GLU A 16 -3.57 18.39 -3.21
CA GLU A 16 -3.24 17.22 -2.40
C GLU A 16 -1.83 16.71 -2.67
N VAL A 17 -1.41 16.71 -3.93
CA VAL A 17 -0.08 16.20 -4.26
C VAL A 17 1.05 17.16 -3.90
N LYS A 18 0.73 18.41 -3.59
CA LYS A 18 1.74 19.37 -3.13
C LYS A 18 2.09 19.15 -1.67
N GLY A 19 1.21 18.52 -0.93
CA GLY A 19 1.46 18.16 0.46
C GLY A 19 2.01 16.76 0.56
N ARG A 20 2.02 16.25 1.78
CA ARG A 20 2.46 14.89 2.02
C ARG A 20 1.30 13.93 1.82
N VAL A 21 1.53 12.88 1.05
CA VAL A 21 0.52 11.86 0.81
C VAL A 21 0.97 10.58 1.49
N LEU A 22 0.15 10.10 2.41
CA LEU A 22 0.47 8.92 3.20
C LEU A 22 -0.57 7.84 2.94
N LEU A 23 -0.09 6.60 2.88
CA LEU A 23 -0.96 5.45 2.72
C LEU A 23 -0.90 4.63 4.00
N HIS A 24 -2.03 4.55 4.68
CA HIS A 24 -2.13 3.87 5.97
C HIS A 24 -2.69 2.46 5.79
N PHE A 25 -2.10 1.54 6.50
CA PHE A 25 -2.60 0.17 6.58
C PHE A 25 -2.86 -0.19 8.02
N GLY A 26 -3.97 -0.86 8.26
CA GLY A 26 -4.18 -1.53 9.53
C GLY A 26 -3.25 -2.72 9.63
N ALA A 27 -3.36 -3.47 10.71
CA ALA A 27 -2.52 -4.64 10.91
C ALA A 27 -2.82 -5.67 9.82
N VAL A 28 -1.85 -5.90 8.94
CA VAL A 28 -1.97 -6.86 7.85
C VAL A 28 -1.00 -7.99 8.12
N ASP A 29 -1.49 -9.18 8.08
CA ASP A 29 -0.72 -10.40 8.15
C ASP A 29 -0.28 -10.68 6.76
N TYR A 30 0.83 -10.83 6.47
CA TYR A 30 2.07 -11.12 7.07
C TYR A 30 3.11 -10.30 6.33
N ASP A 31 3.06 -10.33 4.99
CA ASP A 31 3.97 -9.64 4.09
C ASP A 31 3.14 -8.76 3.18
N THR A 32 3.46 -7.49 3.13
CA THR A 32 2.70 -6.53 2.32
C THR A 32 3.67 -5.77 1.44
N ARG A 33 3.35 -5.69 0.16
CA ARG A 33 4.12 -4.91 -0.81
C ARG A 33 3.17 -3.95 -1.50
N VAL A 34 3.66 -2.77 -1.79
CA VAL A 34 2.85 -1.71 -2.38
C VAL A 34 3.53 -1.13 -3.60
N TRP A 35 2.77 -1.01 -4.68
CA TRP A 35 3.22 -0.34 -5.90
C TRP A 35 2.31 0.85 -6.17
N ILE A 36 2.91 1.97 -6.52
CA ILE A 36 2.17 3.17 -6.89
C ILE A 36 2.57 3.53 -8.32
N ASN A 37 1.59 3.57 -9.20
CA ASN A 37 1.81 3.88 -10.62
C ASN A 37 2.90 3.00 -11.23
N GLY A 38 2.92 1.72 -10.84
CA GLY A 38 3.85 0.75 -11.40
C GLY A 38 5.20 0.68 -10.72
N THR A 39 5.46 1.52 -9.72
CA THR A 39 6.74 1.54 -9.01
C THR A 39 6.56 1.01 -7.61
N GLU A 40 7.39 0.06 -7.21
CA GLU A 40 7.32 -0.47 -5.86
C GLU A 40 7.78 0.57 -4.86
N VAL A 41 6.90 0.87 -3.90
CA VAL A 41 7.16 1.90 -2.90
C VAL A 41 7.82 1.30 -1.68
N GLY A 42 7.35 0.13 -1.26
CA GLY A 42 7.87 -0.45 -0.05
C GLY A 42 7.26 -1.79 0.25
N ARG A 43 7.74 -2.36 1.33
CA ARG A 43 7.37 -3.69 1.79
C ARG A 43 7.38 -3.70 3.30
N HIS A 44 6.40 -4.37 3.88
CA HIS A 44 6.31 -4.50 5.33
C HIS A 44 6.11 -5.96 5.67
N LYS A 45 6.94 -6.47 6.55
CA LYS A 45 6.84 -7.84 7.05
C LYS A 45 6.45 -7.85 8.51
N GLY A 46 5.77 -8.90 8.90
CA GLY A 46 5.29 -9.05 10.24
C GLY A 46 3.83 -8.66 10.32
N GLY A 47 3.12 -9.17 11.28
CA GLY A 47 1.69 -8.92 11.40
C GLY A 47 1.35 -8.10 12.62
N TYR A 48 0.09 -7.74 12.73
CA TYR A 48 -0.52 -7.18 13.94
C TYR A 48 -0.10 -5.76 14.29
N THR A 49 0.67 -5.09 13.42
CA THR A 49 1.04 -3.70 13.64
C THR A 49 0.58 -2.89 12.44
N SER A 50 -0.07 -1.77 12.69
CA SER A 50 -0.40 -0.86 11.61
C SER A 50 0.88 -0.18 11.11
N PHE A 51 0.87 0.24 9.87
CA PHE A 51 2.03 0.89 9.28
C PHE A 51 1.61 1.86 8.20
N THR A 52 2.53 2.73 7.83
CA THR A 52 2.26 3.80 6.88
C THR A 52 3.41 3.92 5.90
N PHE A 53 3.07 4.08 4.63
CA PHE A 53 4.05 4.41 3.61
C PHE A 53 3.86 5.86 3.16
N ASP A 54 4.95 6.59 3.02
CA ASP A 54 4.93 7.92 2.44
C ASP A 54 5.05 7.75 0.93
N ILE A 55 3.98 8.05 0.21
CA ILE A 55 3.93 7.84 -1.23
C ILE A 55 3.99 9.16 -2.00
N THR A 56 4.36 10.23 -1.32
CA THR A 56 4.35 11.57 -1.90
C THR A 56 5.12 11.65 -3.21
N ALA A 57 6.27 10.98 -3.28
CA ALA A 57 7.12 11.04 -4.46
C ALA A 57 6.61 10.20 -5.63
N TYR A 58 5.58 9.42 -5.41
CA TYR A 58 5.09 8.44 -6.40
C TYR A 58 3.75 8.81 -7.01
N VAL A 59 3.06 9.78 -6.42
CA VAL A 59 1.72 10.15 -6.87
C VAL A 59 1.76 11.38 -7.77
N GLN A 60 0.67 11.58 -8.49
CA GLN A 60 0.51 12.70 -9.40
C GLN A 60 -0.90 13.25 -9.25
N ALA A 61 -1.11 14.45 -9.75
CA ALA A 61 -2.46 14.99 -9.84
C ALA A 61 -3.23 14.17 -10.85
N GLY A 62 -4.47 13.85 -10.53
CA GLY A 62 -5.30 13.02 -11.39
C GLY A 62 -5.33 11.60 -10.87
N ALA A 63 -5.45 10.64 -11.77
CA ALA A 63 -5.61 9.24 -11.42
C ALA A 63 -4.28 8.61 -11.02
N ASN A 64 -4.31 7.82 -9.96
CA ASN A 64 -3.14 7.08 -9.48
C ASN A 64 -3.52 5.63 -9.26
N ASP A 65 -2.68 4.74 -9.75
CA ASP A 65 -2.85 3.30 -9.56
C ASP A 65 -2.18 2.86 -8.28
N ILE A 66 -2.92 2.15 -7.45
CA ILE A 66 -2.36 1.56 -6.24
C ILE A 66 -2.56 0.06 -6.34
N ALA A 67 -1.47 -0.68 -6.26
CA ALA A 67 -1.52 -2.14 -6.23
C ALA A 67 -0.89 -2.60 -4.93
N VAL A 68 -1.56 -3.52 -4.26
CA VAL A 68 -1.11 -4.05 -2.99
C VAL A 68 -1.11 -5.56 -3.07
N TYR A 69 0.02 -6.15 -2.72
CA TYR A 69 0.16 -7.59 -2.59
C TYR A 69 0.24 -7.91 -1.11
N ALA A 70 -0.65 -8.77 -0.65
CA ALA A 70 -0.66 -9.19 0.74
C ALA A 70 -0.56 -10.70 0.79
N GLU A 71 0.43 -11.18 1.51
CA GLU A 71 0.66 -12.62 1.67
C GLU A 71 0.37 -13.00 3.12
N ASP A 72 -0.51 -13.96 3.27
CA ASP A 72 -0.96 -14.39 4.57
C ASP A 72 -0.25 -15.68 4.97
N ASP A 73 0.09 -15.78 6.24
CA ASP A 73 0.70 -17.00 6.77
C ASP A 73 -0.37 -17.84 7.43
N LEU A 74 -0.78 -18.89 6.75
CA LEU A 74 -1.86 -19.72 7.22
C LEU A 74 -1.57 -20.38 8.57
N ARG A 75 -0.29 -20.59 8.87
CA ARG A 75 0.06 -21.21 10.14
C ARG A 75 -0.21 -20.28 11.32
N SER A 76 -0.03 -18.99 11.11
CA SER A 76 -0.27 -18.04 12.17
C SER A 76 -1.70 -17.64 12.28
N GLY A 77 -2.47 -17.90 11.27
CA GLY A 77 -3.87 -17.50 11.22
C GLY A 77 -4.80 -18.38 12.04
N LYS A 78 -4.25 -19.31 12.72
CA LYS A 78 -5.06 -20.23 13.49
C LYS A 78 -5.14 -19.84 14.96
#